data_0846ccd595aa7404a8a775396df0751f
#
_entry.id   0846ccd595aa7404a8a775396df0751f
#
_cell.length_a   1.000
_cell.length_b   1.000
_cell.length_c   1.000
_cell.angle_alpha   90.00
_cell.angle_beta   90.00
_cell.angle_gamma   90.00
#
_symmetry.space_group_name_H-M   'P 1'
#
loop_
_entity.id
_entity.type
_entity.pdbx_description
1 polymer ?
#
loop_
_entity_poly.entity_id
_entity_poly.type
_entity_poly.pdbx_seq_one_letter_code
_entity_poly.pdbx_strand_id
1 'polypeptide(L)'
;MLNANKNIRGKHILLAEDNDLNAEIAITLLEDMGLIVERVEDGIQCVAKMEQMPAKSYDLILMDIQMPHMDGYKATETIRELSDEGKAHIPIVALTANAFEEDRKMAISKGMNDHIAKPINVKKVEEVIISVLK
;
A
#
# COMPACT_ATOMS: atom_id res chain seq x y z
N MET A 1 -17.46 8.49 -6.58
CA MET A 1 -18.64 9.22 -6.12
C MET A 1 -18.43 9.70 -4.70
N LEU A 2 -19.23 10.68 -4.29
CA LEU A 2 -19.08 11.27 -2.97
C LEU A 2 -19.20 10.25 -1.83
N ASN A 3 -20.12 9.31 -1.95
CA ASN A 3 -20.32 8.29 -0.92
C ASN A 3 -19.11 7.36 -0.78
N ALA A 4 -18.49 7.02 -1.90
CA ALA A 4 -17.31 6.18 -1.90
C ALA A 4 -16.15 6.87 -1.16
N ASN A 5 -15.93 8.14 -1.46
CA ASN A 5 -14.89 8.93 -0.80
C ASN A 5 -15.15 9.05 0.70
N LYS A 6 -16.39 9.17 1.12
CA LYS A 6 -16.73 9.22 2.54
C LYS A 6 -16.35 7.95 3.27
N ASN A 7 -16.46 6.80 2.61
CA ASN A 7 -16.16 5.51 3.23
C ASN A 7 -14.68 5.35 3.56
N ILE A 8 -13.80 6.04 2.83
CA ILE A 8 -12.36 5.92 3.04
C ILE A 8 -11.72 7.17 3.63
N ARG A 9 -12.49 8.27 3.79
CA ARG A 9 -11.92 9.51 4.35
C ARG A 9 -11.39 9.27 5.74
N GLY A 10 -10.20 9.82 5.99
CA GLY A 10 -9.54 9.72 7.29
C GLY A 10 -8.77 8.43 7.49
N LYS A 11 -8.83 7.49 6.56
CA LYS A 11 -8.04 6.27 6.66
C LYS A 11 -6.56 6.58 6.50
N HIS A 12 -5.73 5.86 7.24
CA HIS A 12 -4.28 6.06 7.27
C HIS A 12 -3.59 5.08 6.33
N ILE A 13 -2.86 5.62 5.38
CA ILE A 13 -2.15 4.84 4.36
C ILE A 13 -0.64 4.95 4.60
N LEU A 14 0.05 3.82 4.65
CA LEU A 14 1.50 3.79 4.63
C LEU A 14 1.93 3.53 3.20
N LEU A 15 2.63 4.49 2.60
CA LEU A 15 3.07 4.41 1.22
C LEU A 15 4.56 4.11 1.18
N ALA A 16 4.95 2.98 0.59
CA ALA A 16 6.35 2.63 0.37
C ALA A 16 6.69 2.86 -1.09
N GLU A 17 7.47 3.89 -1.37
CA GLU A 17 7.83 4.32 -2.71
C GLU A 17 9.20 5.01 -2.66
N ASP A 18 10.17 4.49 -3.40
CA ASP A 18 11.54 5.00 -3.37
C ASP A 18 11.75 6.24 -4.24
N ASN A 19 10.94 6.44 -5.26
CA ASN A 19 11.07 7.57 -6.17
C ASN A 19 10.30 8.77 -5.64
N ASP A 20 11.00 9.88 -5.40
CA ASP A 20 10.40 11.07 -4.80
C ASP A 20 9.26 11.65 -5.62
N LEU A 21 9.42 11.71 -6.94
CA LEU A 21 8.39 12.25 -7.82
C LEU A 21 7.13 11.36 -7.81
N ASN A 22 7.33 10.05 -7.92
CA ASN A 22 6.19 9.12 -7.88
C ASN A 22 5.48 9.19 -6.53
N ALA A 23 6.24 9.31 -5.44
CA ALA A 23 5.66 9.44 -4.11
C ALA A 23 4.83 10.72 -4.00
N GLU A 24 5.35 11.84 -4.50
CA GLU A 24 4.64 13.11 -4.45
C GLU A 24 3.32 13.05 -5.22
N ILE A 25 3.34 12.45 -6.40
CA ILE A 25 2.13 12.29 -7.20
C ILE A 25 1.10 11.44 -6.46
N ALA A 26 1.55 10.31 -5.91
CA ALA A 26 0.66 9.41 -5.17
C ALA A 26 0.08 10.08 -3.92
N ILE A 27 0.91 10.78 -3.15
CA ILE A 27 0.48 11.47 -1.95
C ILE A 27 -0.59 12.51 -2.27
N THR A 28 -0.34 13.33 -3.28
CA THR A 28 -1.30 14.37 -3.69
C THR A 28 -2.65 13.75 -4.05
N LEU A 29 -2.61 12.70 -4.85
CA LEU A 29 -3.81 12.02 -5.31
C LEU A 29 -4.59 11.39 -4.15
N LEU A 30 -3.88 10.74 -3.24
CA LEU A 30 -4.50 10.08 -2.09
C LEU A 30 -5.06 11.10 -1.09
N GLU A 31 -4.33 12.18 -0.84
CA GLU A 31 -4.81 13.23 0.07
C GLU A 31 -6.04 13.94 -0.48
N ASP A 32 -6.12 14.08 -1.80
CA ASP A 32 -7.32 14.66 -2.42
C ASP A 32 -8.55 13.78 -2.18
N MET A 33 -8.36 12.49 -1.95
CA MET A 33 -9.47 11.59 -1.60
C MET A 33 -9.82 11.63 -0.11
N GLY A 34 -9.11 12.42 0.67
CA GLY A 34 -9.34 12.51 2.11
C GLY A 34 -8.56 11.51 2.94
N LEU A 35 -7.59 10.82 2.34
CA LEU A 35 -6.74 9.87 3.04
C LEU A 35 -5.58 10.59 3.74
N ILE A 36 -5.07 9.99 4.81
CA ILE A 36 -3.90 10.48 5.53
C ILE A 36 -2.73 9.58 5.16
N VAL A 37 -1.67 10.16 4.60
CA VAL A 37 -0.58 9.39 4.03
C VAL A 37 0.73 9.64 4.75
N GLU A 38 1.41 8.55 5.10
CA GLU A 38 2.79 8.62 5.59
C GLU A 38 3.64 7.82 4.60
N ARG A 39 4.78 8.39 4.21
CA ARG A 39 5.65 7.76 3.22
C ARG A 39 6.91 7.18 3.85
N VAL A 40 7.32 6.00 3.37
CA VAL A 40 8.65 5.44 3.60
C VAL A 40 9.30 5.17 2.24
N GLU A 41 10.64 5.00 2.22
CA GLU A 41 11.38 4.97 0.97
C GLU A 41 11.80 3.59 0.48
N ASP A 42 11.70 2.57 1.32
CA ASP A 42 12.00 1.20 0.90
C ASP A 42 11.31 0.18 1.81
N GLY A 43 11.53 -1.09 1.51
CA GLY A 43 10.89 -2.16 2.27
C GLY A 43 11.39 -2.27 3.70
N ILE A 44 12.66 -1.95 3.95
CA ILE A 44 13.21 -1.99 5.29
C ILE A 44 12.51 -0.97 6.17
N GLN A 45 12.36 0.26 5.66
CA GLN A 45 11.65 1.31 6.39
C GLN A 45 10.19 0.95 6.62
N CYS A 46 9.56 0.30 5.64
CA CYS A 46 8.17 -0.10 5.75
C CYS A 46 7.98 -1.12 6.88
N VAL A 47 8.82 -2.15 6.91
CA VAL A 47 8.77 -3.16 7.97
C VAL A 47 9.04 -2.52 9.33
N ALA A 48 10.04 -1.63 9.40
CA ALA A 48 10.38 -0.95 10.66
C ALA A 48 9.18 -0.15 11.20
N LYS A 49 8.48 0.56 10.34
CA LYS A 49 7.27 1.30 10.74
C LYS A 49 6.20 0.35 11.29
N MET A 50 5.99 -0.77 10.61
CA MET A 50 5.00 -1.73 11.07
C MET A 50 5.36 -2.32 12.43
N GLU A 51 6.66 -2.54 12.68
CA GLU A 51 7.12 -3.06 13.96
C GLU A 51 7.02 -2.04 15.08
N GLN A 52 7.35 -0.78 14.77
CA GLN A 52 7.44 0.28 15.79
C GLN A 52 6.09 0.87 16.19
N MET A 53 5.17 0.98 15.22
CA MET A 53 3.89 1.63 15.47
C MET A 53 2.87 0.63 16.04
N PRO A 54 1.97 1.10 16.92
CA PRO A 54 0.92 0.23 17.44
C PRO A 54 0.05 -0.33 16.32
N ALA A 55 -0.58 -1.47 16.57
CA ALA A 55 -1.55 -2.04 15.64
C ALA A 55 -2.64 -0.99 15.38
N LYS A 56 -3.15 -0.98 14.14
CA LYS A 56 -4.19 -0.06 13.68
C LYS A 56 -3.71 1.38 13.46
N SER A 57 -2.38 1.63 13.53
CA SER A 57 -1.84 2.93 13.15
C SER A 57 -2.05 3.21 11.65
N TYR A 58 -2.05 2.16 10.86
CA TYR A 58 -2.30 2.23 9.42
C TYR A 58 -3.44 1.30 9.06
N ASP A 59 -4.24 1.71 8.09
CA ASP A 59 -5.36 0.90 7.59
C ASP A 59 -4.97 0.08 6.37
N LEU A 60 -3.96 0.53 5.62
CA LEU A 60 -3.56 -0.10 4.38
C LEU A 60 -2.14 0.32 4.01
N ILE A 61 -1.40 -0.57 3.38
CA ILE A 61 -0.09 -0.25 2.81
C ILE A 61 -0.20 -0.26 1.29
N LEU A 62 0.28 0.81 0.65
CA LEU A 62 0.53 0.82 -0.78
C LEU A 62 2.02 0.59 -0.95
N MET A 63 2.39 -0.52 -1.57
CA MET A 63 3.76 -1.02 -1.59
C MET A 63 4.28 -1.14 -3.02
N ASP A 64 5.25 -0.28 -3.37
CA ASP A 64 5.97 -0.46 -4.63
C ASP A 64 6.72 -1.79 -4.55
N ILE A 65 6.73 -2.52 -5.66
CA ILE A 65 7.40 -3.81 -5.70
C ILE A 65 8.91 -3.62 -5.83
N GLN A 66 9.34 -2.71 -6.71
CA GLN A 66 10.77 -2.50 -6.98
C GLN A 66 11.31 -1.35 -6.15
N MET A 67 12.01 -1.67 -5.09
CA MET A 67 12.65 -0.70 -4.20
C MET A 67 14.05 -1.20 -3.83
N PRO A 68 14.99 -0.27 -3.53
CA PRO A 68 16.31 -0.69 -3.07
C PRO A 68 16.26 -1.30 -1.69
N HIS A 69 17.30 -2.02 -1.31
CA HIS A 69 17.53 -2.61 0.01
C HIS A 69 16.58 -3.76 0.34
N MET A 70 15.29 -3.58 0.17
CA MET A 70 14.30 -4.64 0.35
C MET A 70 13.12 -4.31 -0.55
N ASP A 71 12.78 -5.23 -1.46
CA ASP A 71 11.65 -5.01 -2.38
C ASP A 71 10.31 -5.24 -1.69
N GLY A 72 9.23 -4.91 -2.41
CA GLY A 72 7.87 -4.98 -1.85
C GLY A 72 7.42 -6.40 -1.53
N TYR A 73 7.85 -7.39 -2.30
CA TYR A 73 7.52 -8.79 -2.02
C TYR A 73 8.13 -9.26 -0.71
N LYS A 74 9.41 -8.97 -0.52
CA LYS A 74 10.10 -9.36 0.71
C LYS A 74 9.56 -8.63 1.92
N ALA A 75 9.27 -7.34 1.77
CA ALA A 75 8.66 -6.56 2.84
C ALA A 75 7.31 -7.15 3.24
N THR A 76 6.49 -7.51 2.25
CA THR A 76 5.18 -8.12 2.51
C THR A 76 5.32 -9.43 3.26
N GLU A 77 6.20 -10.32 2.80
CA GLU A 77 6.43 -11.59 3.48
C GLU A 77 6.86 -11.38 4.93
N THR A 78 7.74 -10.41 5.15
CA THR A 78 8.23 -10.09 6.49
C THR A 78 7.10 -9.57 7.39
N ILE A 79 6.27 -8.68 6.86
CA ILE A 79 5.12 -8.14 7.61
C ILE A 79 4.14 -9.26 7.97
N ARG A 80 3.88 -10.18 7.04
CA ARG A 80 2.95 -11.29 7.29
C ARG A 80 3.43 -12.24 8.38
N GLU A 81 4.73 -12.21 8.70
CA GLU A 81 5.32 -13.04 9.75
C GLU A 81 5.42 -12.34 11.11
N LEU A 82 4.96 -11.10 11.22
CA LEU A 82 4.97 -10.39 12.51
C LEU A 82 4.06 -11.12 13.51
N SER A 83 4.49 -11.12 14.78
CA SER A 83 3.73 -11.82 15.81
C SER A 83 2.41 -11.16 16.16
N ASP A 84 2.30 -9.84 15.98
CA ASP A 84 1.05 -9.12 16.22
C ASP A 84 0.12 -9.36 15.03
N GLU A 85 -0.98 -10.07 15.24
CA GLU A 85 -1.89 -10.43 14.17
C GLU A 85 -2.55 -9.21 13.51
N GLY A 86 -2.81 -8.18 14.27
CA GLY A 86 -3.38 -6.95 13.71
C GLY A 86 -2.44 -6.28 12.72
N LYS A 87 -1.13 -6.41 12.94
CA LYS A 87 -0.14 -5.89 12.00
C LYS A 87 0.09 -6.86 10.84
N ALA A 88 0.16 -8.15 11.15
CA ALA A 88 0.47 -9.18 10.15
C ALA A 88 -0.59 -9.28 9.05
N HIS A 89 -1.82 -8.92 9.35
CA HIS A 89 -2.94 -9.05 8.42
C HIS A 89 -3.36 -7.73 7.76
N ILE A 90 -2.55 -6.67 7.90
CA ILE A 90 -2.88 -5.39 7.29
C ILE A 90 -3.06 -5.55 5.77
N PRO A 91 -4.09 -4.93 5.18
CA PRO A 91 -4.23 -4.95 3.71
C PRO A 91 -3.01 -4.33 3.04
N ILE A 92 -2.47 -5.00 2.04
CA ILE A 92 -1.32 -4.52 1.26
C ILE A 92 -1.69 -4.57 -0.21
N VAL A 93 -1.53 -3.45 -0.90
CA VAL A 93 -1.79 -3.34 -2.33
C VAL A 93 -0.48 -3.02 -3.03
N ALA A 94 -0.11 -3.83 -4.01
CA ALA A 94 1.13 -3.64 -4.76
C ALA A 94 0.99 -2.50 -5.78
N LEU A 95 2.05 -1.72 -5.93
CA LEU A 95 2.18 -0.76 -7.03
C LEU A 95 3.16 -1.38 -8.02
N THR A 96 2.70 -1.66 -9.23
CA THR A 96 3.51 -2.38 -10.21
C THR A 96 3.68 -1.59 -11.49
N ALA A 97 4.79 -1.84 -12.21
CA ALA A 97 5.01 -1.24 -13.52
C ALA A 97 4.14 -1.89 -14.59
N ASN A 98 3.59 -3.07 -14.32
CA ASN A 98 2.84 -3.86 -15.30
C ASN A 98 1.48 -4.28 -14.74
N ALA A 99 0.48 -4.36 -15.63
CA ALA A 99 -0.86 -4.77 -15.26
C ALA A 99 -1.17 -6.20 -15.70
N PHE A 100 -0.14 -7.05 -15.84
CA PHE A 100 -0.34 -8.44 -16.28
C PHE A 100 -0.91 -9.30 -15.18
N GLU A 101 -1.72 -10.28 -15.56
CA GLU A 101 -2.32 -11.22 -14.62
C GLU A 101 -1.25 -11.99 -13.82
N GLU A 102 -0.12 -12.29 -14.45
CA GLU A 102 0.99 -12.97 -13.78
C GLU A 102 1.54 -12.14 -12.62
N ASP A 103 1.62 -10.83 -12.79
CA ASP A 103 2.09 -9.93 -11.73
C ASP A 103 1.11 -9.90 -10.58
N ARG A 104 -0.18 -9.90 -10.89
CA ARG A 104 -1.21 -9.96 -9.87
C ARG A 104 -1.14 -11.26 -9.08
N LYS A 105 -0.96 -12.39 -9.79
CA LYS A 105 -0.84 -13.70 -9.14
C LYS A 105 0.39 -13.76 -8.25
N MET A 106 1.50 -13.20 -8.70
CA MET A 106 2.72 -13.15 -7.90
C MET A 106 2.49 -12.34 -6.62
N ALA A 107 1.88 -11.17 -6.75
CA ALA A 107 1.59 -10.32 -5.59
C ALA A 107 0.72 -11.06 -4.57
N ILE A 108 -0.34 -11.70 -5.03
CA ILE A 108 -1.23 -12.48 -4.17
C ILE A 108 -0.47 -13.62 -3.50
N SER A 109 0.39 -14.32 -4.24
CA SER A 109 1.17 -15.44 -3.71
C SER A 109 2.14 -15.00 -2.61
N LYS A 110 2.56 -13.74 -2.62
CA LYS A 110 3.47 -13.19 -1.61
C LYS A 110 2.73 -12.64 -0.39
N GLY A 111 1.42 -12.62 -0.42
CA GLY A 111 0.61 -12.16 0.70
C GLY A 111 -0.05 -10.80 0.51
N MET A 112 0.03 -10.23 -0.68
CA MET A 112 -0.65 -8.97 -0.99
C MET A 112 -2.11 -9.20 -1.30
N ASN A 113 -2.93 -8.17 -1.15
CA ASN A 113 -4.37 -8.26 -1.32
C ASN A 113 -4.82 -7.92 -2.74
N ASP A 114 -4.09 -7.04 -3.42
CA ASP A 114 -4.41 -6.63 -4.78
C ASP A 114 -3.21 -5.90 -5.37
N HIS A 115 -3.36 -5.38 -6.58
CA HIS A 115 -2.30 -4.61 -7.23
C HIS A 115 -2.91 -3.45 -8.04
N ILE A 116 -2.10 -2.42 -8.25
CA ILE A 116 -2.45 -1.25 -9.07
C ILE A 116 -1.26 -0.99 -9.99
N ALA A 117 -1.53 -0.89 -11.30
CA ALA A 117 -0.47 -0.59 -12.27
C ALA A 117 -0.16 0.91 -12.27
N LYS A 118 1.11 1.24 -12.42
CA LYS A 118 1.56 2.62 -12.61
C LYS A 118 1.43 2.99 -14.09
N PRO A 119 1.17 4.26 -14.40
CA PRO A 119 0.96 5.40 -13.50
C PRO A 119 -0.39 5.29 -12.78
N ILE A 120 -0.41 5.80 -11.56
CA ILE A 120 -1.60 5.71 -10.70
C ILE A 120 -2.74 6.55 -11.31
N ASN A 121 -3.92 5.96 -11.31
CA ASN A 121 -5.15 6.57 -11.83
C ASN A 121 -6.14 6.70 -10.68
N VAL A 122 -6.74 7.88 -10.53
CA VAL A 122 -7.65 8.16 -9.40
C VAL A 122 -8.75 7.13 -9.27
N LYS A 123 -9.43 6.83 -10.36
CA LYS A 123 -10.57 5.91 -10.35
C LYS A 123 -10.15 4.52 -9.93
N LYS A 124 -9.04 4.02 -10.48
CA LYS A 124 -8.56 2.67 -10.18
C LYS A 124 -8.11 2.57 -8.73
N VAL A 125 -7.37 3.56 -8.25
CA VAL A 125 -6.92 3.58 -6.86
C VAL A 125 -8.09 3.58 -5.91
N GLU A 126 -9.07 4.43 -6.18
CA GLU A 126 -10.27 4.53 -5.35
C GLU A 126 -11.02 3.19 -5.29
N GLU A 127 -11.23 2.56 -6.45
CA GLU A 127 -11.91 1.27 -6.53
C GLU A 127 -11.21 0.20 -5.70
N VAL A 128 -9.88 0.11 -5.83
CA VAL A 128 -9.11 -0.92 -5.14
C VAL A 128 -9.12 -0.67 -3.63
N ILE A 129 -8.90 0.57 -3.20
CA ILE A 129 -8.89 0.89 -1.77
C ILE A 129 -10.23 0.59 -1.14
N ILE A 130 -11.32 1.00 -1.77
CA ILE A 130 -12.66 0.72 -1.26
C ILE A 130 -12.90 -0.78 -1.15
N SER A 131 -12.52 -1.53 -2.17
CA SER A 131 -12.68 -2.98 -2.19
C SER A 131 -11.90 -3.66 -1.06
N VAL A 132 -10.66 -3.24 -0.84
CA VAL A 132 -9.77 -3.86 0.14
C VAL A 132 -10.14 -3.49 1.57
N LEU A 133 -10.67 -2.29 1.79
CA LEU A 133 -11.01 -1.80 3.13
C LEU A 133 -12.46 -2.07 3.55
N LYS A 134 -13.20 -2.78 2.76
CA LYS A 134 -14.58 -3.15 3.10
C LYS A 134 -14.70 -3.92 4.39
#